data_900fa2d3d0063b21e79d63295c6f6b01
#
_entry.id   900fa2d3d0063b21e79d63295c6f6b01
#
_cell.length_a   1.000
_cell.length_b   1.000
_cell.length_c   1.000
_cell.angle_alpha   90.00
_cell.angle_beta   90.00
_cell.angle_gamma   90.00
#
_symmetry.space_group_name_H-M   'P 1'
#
loop_
_entity.id
_entity.type
_entity.pdbx_description
1 polymer ?
#
loop_
_entity_poly.entity_id
_entity_poly.type
_entity_poly.pdbx_seq_one_letter_code
_entity_poly.pdbx_strand_id
1 'polypeptide(L)'
;MITHEVLPDGSTNAIYSVDYSVDGKHIVAGSLSHRILVWNTTNWDVRKYTELHADGVSAVRFSPDGQKILTGGLDKVVKIINTSSLTAEISLGGSGDYVQSVAFLGKDGKHFVSTGYDKLVRIWTLGGQTREISGMTATSHSLDTSFNGKHILSGSVQGEIFVWNPDGEVEFKQLHHTKGVHAVAFAKHVSDIFATAGGDGKVTIWNRTSGEIHGNLRGHKGYIRGLAFSPDGKWLASGGQDAKICLWNLETFKLEEELNQHTNTVYSLAFSPDSKHLVSGSFDRNVIHWTLN
;
A
#
# COMPACT_ATOMS: atom_id res chain seq x y z
N MET A 1 -7.17 -22.69 -11.08
CA MET A 1 -8.40 -22.22 -10.37
C MET A 1 -7.95 -21.48 -9.11
N ILE A 2 -8.29 -20.22 -8.97
CA ILE A 2 -7.94 -19.43 -7.77
C ILE A 2 -8.82 -19.88 -6.61
N THR A 3 -8.21 -20.17 -5.46
CA THR A 3 -8.91 -20.49 -4.21
C THR A 3 -8.72 -19.38 -3.20
N HIS A 4 -9.58 -19.32 -2.19
CA HIS A 4 -9.49 -18.29 -1.16
C HIS A 4 -9.90 -18.83 0.21
N GLU A 5 -9.43 -18.13 1.24
CA GLU A 5 -9.86 -18.34 2.63
C GLU A 5 -9.94 -16.99 3.36
N VAL A 6 -10.96 -16.82 4.18
CA VAL A 6 -11.08 -15.67 5.07
C VAL A 6 -10.22 -15.95 6.30
N LEU A 7 -9.28 -15.06 6.61
CA LEU A 7 -8.38 -15.26 7.74
C LEU A 7 -9.14 -15.18 9.07
N PRO A 8 -8.84 -16.07 10.02
CA PRO A 8 -9.52 -16.13 11.31
C PRO A 8 -9.31 -14.85 12.11
N ASP A 9 -10.22 -14.64 13.07
CA ASP A 9 -10.13 -13.53 14.02
C ASP A 9 -10.04 -12.13 13.40
N GLY A 10 -10.74 -11.93 12.30
CA GLY A 10 -10.82 -10.66 11.57
C GLY A 10 -11.09 -9.44 12.46
N SER A 11 -10.96 -8.29 11.90
CA SER A 11 -11.14 -7.04 12.64
C SER A 11 -12.60 -6.79 13.03
N THR A 12 -12.79 -6.04 14.11
CA THR A 12 -14.11 -5.49 14.48
C THR A 12 -14.49 -4.28 13.65
N ASN A 13 -13.55 -3.73 12.85
CA ASN A 13 -13.75 -2.57 11.99
C ASN A 13 -12.98 -2.74 10.68
N ALA A 14 -13.17 -1.82 9.73
CA ALA A 14 -12.57 -1.84 8.40
C ALA A 14 -11.05 -2.09 8.42
N ILE A 15 -10.57 -2.88 7.47
CA ILE A 15 -9.16 -3.11 7.19
C ILE A 15 -8.72 -2.12 6.10
N TYR A 16 -7.79 -1.25 6.43
CA TYR A 16 -7.29 -0.22 5.52
C TYR A 16 -5.99 -0.57 4.84
N SER A 17 -5.19 -1.42 5.44
CA SER A 17 -3.89 -1.79 4.88
C SER A 17 -3.53 -3.22 5.24
N VAL A 18 -2.92 -3.93 4.28
CA VAL A 18 -2.35 -5.26 4.47
C VAL A 18 -0.96 -5.32 3.84
N ASP A 19 -0.10 -6.18 4.37
CA ASP A 19 1.21 -6.45 3.80
C ASP A 19 1.69 -7.87 4.13
N TYR A 20 2.60 -8.40 3.29
CA TYR A 20 3.33 -9.64 3.52
C TYR A 20 4.73 -9.36 4.06
N SER A 21 5.20 -10.18 4.99
CA SER A 21 6.61 -10.20 5.34
C SER A 21 7.48 -10.71 4.17
N VAL A 22 8.71 -10.24 4.10
CA VAL A 22 9.65 -10.55 3.02
C VAL A 22 9.96 -12.05 2.90
N ASP A 23 9.83 -12.81 3.98
CA ASP A 23 10.00 -14.27 4.01
C ASP A 23 8.69 -15.04 3.74
N GLY A 24 7.58 -14.31 3.52
CA GLY A 24 6.25 -14.88 3.25
C GLY A 24 5.58 -15.55 4.45
N LYS A 25 6.19 -15.53 5.65
CA LYS A 25 5.70 -16.26 6.82
C LYS A 25 4.66 -15.51 7.63
N HIS A 26 4.50 -14.22 7.40
CA HIS A 26 3.55 -13.38 8.13
C HIS A 26 2.77 -12.47 7.19
N ILE A 27 1.53 -12.22 7.59
CA ILE A 27 0.67 -11.18 7.01
C ILE A 27 0.37 -10.19 8.14
N VAL A 28 0.44 -8.90 7.87
CA VAL A 28 -0.02 -7.85 8.78
C VAL A 28 -1.21 -7.12 8.20
N ALA A 29 -2.17 -6.76 9.05
CA ALA A 29 -3.27 -5.87 8.70
C ALA A 29 -3.40 -4.73 9.71
N GLY A 30 -3.67 -3.53 9.20
CA GLY A 30 -4.03 -2.35 9.97
C GLY A 30 -5.52 -2.08 9.88
N SER A 31 -6.14 -1.78 11.03
CA SER A 31 -7.59 -1.62 11.14
C SER A 31 -7.98 -0.30 11.78
N LEU A 32 -9.14 0.23 11.38
CA LEU A 32 -9.79 1.36 12.04
C LEU A 32 -10.20 1.07 13.50
N SER A 33 -10.04 -0.16 13.99
CA SER A 33 -10.20 -0.49 15.41
C SER A 33 -8.94 -0.22 16.25
N HIS A 34 -8.04 0.66 15.80
CA HIS A 34 -6.82 1.12 16.49
C HIS A 34 -5.76 0.03 16.69
N ARG A 35 -5.85 -1.07 15.93
CA ARG A 35 -5.02 -2.27 16.12
C ARG A 35 -4.36 -2.73 14.85
N ILE A 36 -3.30 -3.52 15.02
CA ILE A 36 -2.79 -4.40 13.98
C ILE A 36 -3.07 -5.86 14.35
N LEU A 37 -3.21 -6.67 13.31
CA LEU A 37 -3.30 -8.13 13.40
C LEU A 37 -2.13 -8.71 12.60
N VAL A 38 -1.49 -9.74 13.13
CA VAL A 38 -0.38 -10.43 12.45
C VAL A 38 -0.67 -11.92 12.46
N TRP A 39 -0.84 -12.50 11.27
CA TRP A 39 -1.05 -13.94 11.07
C TRP A 39 0.25 -14.62 10.68
N ASN A 40 0.44 -15.84 11.18
CA ASN A 40 1.42 -16.78 10.66
C ASN A 40 0.80 -17.51 9.46
N THR A 41 1.47 -17.52 8.32
CA THR A 41 0.93 -18.10 7.08
C THR A 41 0.97 -19.64 7.04
N THR A 42 1.61 -20.29 8.01
CA THR A 42 1.71 -21.75 8.06
C THR A 42 0.54 -22.40 8.80
N ASN A 43 0.04 -21.75 9.86
CA ASN A 43 -0.97 -22.31 10.76
C ASN A 43 -2.14 -21.37 11.06
N TRP A 44 -2.10 -20.17 10.49
CA TRP A 44 -3.07 -19.09 10.66
C TRP A 44 -3.23 -18.61 12.12
N ASP A 45 -2.27 -18.91 12.99
CA ASP A 45 -2.24 -18.30 14.31
C ASP A 45 -2.16 -16.78 14.20
N VAL A 46 -3.00 -16.09 14.94
CA VAL A 46 -3.06 -14.61 14.91
C VAL A 46 -2.58 -14.02 16.23
N ARG A 47 -1.74 -13.00 16.13
CA ARG A 47 -1.36 -12.12 17.23
C ARG A 47 -1.96 -10.74 16.98
N LYS A 48 -2.46 -10.11 18.05
CA LYS A 48 -3.13 -8.82 17.99
C LYS A 48 -2.39 -7.82 18.87
N TYR A 49 -2.13 -6.64 18.34
CA TYR A 49 -1.73 -5.49 19.14
C TYR A 49 -2.86 -4.47 19.13
N THR A 50 -3.50 -4.32 20.29
CA THR A 50 -4.63 -3.41 20.51
C THR A 50 -4.11 -2.06 21.02
N GLU A 51 -4.87 -0.99 20.73
CA GLU A 51 -4.54 0.37 21.18
C GLU A 51 -3.16 0.86 20.69
N LEU A 52 -2.76 0.39 19.50
CA LEU A 52 -1.50 0.78 18.91
C LEU A 52 -1.47 2.29 18.61
N HIS A 53 -2.54 2.80 18.03
CA HIS A 53 -2.75 4.21 17.74
C HIS A 53 -3.94 4.74 18.54
N ALA A 54 -3.94 6.04 18.84
CA ALA A 54 -5.08 6.70 19.51
C ALA A 54 -6.31 6.79 18.59
N ASP A 55 -6.13 6.57 17.26
CA ASP A 55 -7.17 6.48 16.25
C ASP A 55 -6.83 5.32 15.29
N GLY A 56 -7.59 5.17 14.20
CA GLY A 56 -7.44 4.06 13.25
C GLY A 56 -6.03 3.93 12.67
N VAL A 57 -5.61 2.68 12.43
CA VAL A 57 -4.38 2.36 11.69
C VAL A 57 -4.70 2.38 10.20
N SER A 58 -4.20 3.37 9.49
CA SER A 58 -4.46 3.60 8.06
C SER A 58 -3.48 2.87 7.13
N ALA A 59 -2.25 2.63 7.60
CA ALA A 59 -1.21 2.02 6.80
C ALA A 59 -0.32 1.10 7.65
N VAL A 60 0.09 -0.01 7.05
CA VAL A 60 1.08 -0.96 7.62
C VAL A 60 2.02 -1.45 6.53
N ARG A 61 3.32 -1.62 6.86
CA ARG A 61 4.33 -2.22 5.98
C ARG A 61 5.36 -2.98 6.78
N PHE A 62 5.74 -4.17 6.34
CA PHE A 62 6.93 -4.84 6.88
C PHE A 62 8.21 -4.16 6.43
N SER A 63 9.22 -4.15 7.29
CA SER A 63 10.56 -3.75 6.89
C SER A 63 11.19 -4.76 5.91
N PRO A 64 12.16 -4.34 5.09
CA PRO A 64 12.83 -5.23 4.13
C PRO A 64 13.53 -6.44 4.76
N ASP A 65 13.87 -6.38 6.04
CA ASP A 65 14.43 -7.49 6.82
C ASP A 65 13.37 -8.30 7.59
N GLY A 66 12.09 -7.88 7.53
CA GLY A 66 10.97 -8.50 8.23
C GLY A 66 10.96 -8.32 9.75
N GLN A 67 11.92 -7.59 10.33
CA GLN A 67 12.05 -7.45 11.79
C GLN A 67 11.15 -6.37 12.38
N LYS A 68 10.68 -5.45 11.56
CA LYS A 68 9.85 -4.30 11.96
C LYS A 68 8.58 -4.21 11.14
N ILE A 69 7.58 -3.60 11.75
CA ILE A 69 6.34 -3.16 11.07
C ILE A 69 6.26 -1.65 11.22
N LEU A 70 6.20 -0.94 10.11
CA LEU A 70 5.95 0.49 10.03
C LEU A 70 4.45 0.70 9.96
N THR A 71 3.92 1.61 10.79
CA THR A 71 2.50 1.94 10.82
C THR A 71 2.27 3.44 10.69
N GLY A 72 1.18 3.82 10.03
CA GLY A 72 0.65 5.17 10.00
C GLY A 72 -0.75 5.20 10.61
N GLY A 73 -1.05 6.24 11.39
CA GLY A 73 -2.32 6.39 12.10
C GLY A 73 -3.08 7.66 11.74
N LEU A 74 -4.39 7.59 11.90
CA LEU A 74 -5.27 8.77 11.85
C LEU A 74 -5.06 9.68 13.06
N ASP A 75 -4.31 9.25 14.07
CA ASP A 75 -3.81 10.05 15.19
C ASP A 75 -2.59 10.92 14.83
N LYS A 76 -2.21 10.98 13.53
CA LYS A 76 -1.09 11.79 13.01
C LYS A 76 0.29 11.29 13.42
N VAL A 77 0.40 10.04 13.84
CA VAL A 77 1.63 9.42 14.33
C VAL A 77 2.08 8.32 13.38
N VAL A 78 3.39 8.22 13.20
CA VAL A 78 4.05 7.07 12.58
C VAL A 78 4.73 6.26 13.67
N LYS A 79 4.58 4.92 13.66
CA LYS A 79 5.20 4.03 14.65
C LYS A 79 6.00 2.92 13.99
N ILE A 80 7.04 2.50 14.69
CA ILE A 80 7.82 1.31 14.38
C ILE A 80 7.56 0.27 15.47
N ILE A 81 7.14 -0.90 15.04
CA ILE A 81 6.76 -2.03 15.90
C ILE A 81 7.76 -3.15 15.66
N ASN A 82 8.23 -3.79 16.71
CA ASN A 82 9.01 -5.02 16.59
C ASN A 82 8.09 -6.18 16.18
N THR A 83 8.43 -6.89 15.12
CA THR A 83 7.59 -7.98 14.57
C THR A 83 7.46 -9.16 15.55
N SER A 84 8.54 -9.49 16.27
CA SER A 84 8.55 -10.66 17.15
C SER A 84 7.80 -10.43 18.45
N SER A 85 8.01 -9.27 19.11
CA SER A 85 7.38 -8.94 20.40
C SER A 85 6.02 -8.26 20.23
N LEU A 86 5.74 -7.67 19.06
CA LEU A 86 4.63 -6.76 18.79
C LEU A 86 4.59 -5.58 19.78
N THR A 87 5.76 -5.03 20.12
CA THR A 87 5.87 -3.83 20.96
C THR A 87 6.29 -2.62 20.12
N ALA A 88 5.76 -1.44 20.45
CA ALA A 88 6.19 -0.20 19.82
C ALA A 88 7.61 0.14 20.29
N GLU A 89 8.55 0.23 19.35
CA GLU A 89 9.92 0.66 19.61
C GLU A 89 10.07 2.18 19.45
N ILE A 90 9.37 2.75 18.48
CA ILE A 90 9.48 4.16 18.11
C ILE A 90 8.09 4.72 17.85
N SER A 91 7.85 5.94 18.30
CA SER A 91 6.63 6.71 18.03
C SER A 91 7.02 8.11 17.61
N LEU A 92 6.72 8.49 16.38
CA LEU A 92 7.11 9.74 15.77
C LEU A 92 5.86 10.57 15.46
N GLY A 93 5.67 11.64 16.21
CA GLY A 93 4.73 12.70 15.90
C GLY A 93 5.31 13.69 14.89
N GLY A 94 4.50 14.63 14.42
CA GLY A 94 4.94 15.71 13.53
C GLY A 94 4.25 15.72 12.16
N SER A 95 3.42 14.71 11.86
CA SER A 95 2.46 14.84 10.76
C SER A 95 1.44 15.93 11.11
N GLY A 96 1.22 16.88 10.20
CA GLY A 96 0.27 17.98 10.41
C GLY A 96 -1.18 17.51 10.42
N ASP A 97 -1.48 16.36 9.78
CA ASP A 97 -2.80 15.75 9.71
C ASP A 97 -2.68 14.22 9.58
N TYR A 98 -3.81 13.52 9.37
CA TYR A 98 -3.90 12.06 9.23
C TYR A 98 -2.81 11.50 8.32
N VAL A 99 -2.05 10.51 8.80
CA VAL A 99 -1.15 9.74 7.96
C VAL A 99 -1.99 8.72 7.19
N GLN A 100 -1.91 8.72 5.87
CA GLN A 100 -2.69 7.84 5.01
C GLN A 100 -1.87 6.69 4.43
N SER A 101 -0.60 6.92 4.20
CA SER A 101 0.28 5.91 3.61
C SER A 101 1.70 6.03 4.14
N VAL A 102 2.35 4.89 4.30
CA VAL A 102 3.76 4.76 4.69
C VAL A 102 4.46 3.73 3.83
N ALA A 103 5.77 3.90 3.62
CA ALA A 103 6.61 2.91 2.96
C ALA A 103 8.05 2.99 3.47
N PHE A 104 8.79 1.88 3.47
CA PHE A 104 10.23 1.92 3.67
C PHE A 104 10.93 2.46 2.42
N LEU A 105 11.96 3.25 2.61
CA LEU A 105 12.77 3.83 1.53
C LEU A 105 14.05 3.02 1.36
N GLY A 106 14.08 2.17 0.32
CA GLY A 106 15.20 1.26 0.08
C GLY A 106 15.19 0.03 0.98
N LYS A 107 16.35 -0.62 1.10
CA LYS A 107 16.52 -1.93 1.73
C LYS A 107 17.14 -1.90 3.11
N ASP A 108 17.54 -0.73 3.60
CA ASP A 108 18.28 -0.61 4.86
C ASP A 108 17.39 -0.73 6.12
N GLY A 109 16.06 -0.64 5.94
CA GLY A 109 15.11 -0.65 7.04
C GLY A 109 15.21 0.52 8.01
N LYS A 110 16.03 1.54 7.68
CA LYS A 110 16.31 2.70 8.54
C LYS A 110 15.62 3.97 8.07
N HIS A 111 15.35 4.06 6.77
CA HIS A 111 14.68 5.19 6.16
C HIS A 111 13.28 4.79 5.73
N PHE A 112 12.32 5.67 5.93
CA PHE A 112 10.93 5.46 5.54
C PHE A 112 10.26 6.80 5.22
N VAL A 113 9.12 6.71 4.56
CA VAL A 113 8.36 7.87 4.10
C VAL A 113 6.91 7.77 4.54
N SER A 114 6.27 8.91 4.72
CA SER A 114 4.85 9.03 4.98
C SER A 114 4.21 10.14 4.16
N THR A 115 2.91 10.02 3.91
CA THR A 115 2.09 11.08 3.33
C THR A 115 0.66 11.01 3.89
N GLY A 116 -0.10 12.09 3.72
CA GLY A 116 -1.47 12.13 4.22
C GLY A 116 -2.22 13.40 3.85
N TYR A 117 -3.08 13.84 4.76
CA TYR A 117 -4.01 14.94 4.51
C TYR A 117 -3.34 16.32 4.59
N ASP A 118 -2.16 16.42 5.17
CA ASP A 118 -1.39 17.65 5.21
C ASP A 118 -0.65 18.02 3.91
N LYS A 119 -0.80 17.19 2.86
CA LYS A 119 -0.27 17.42 1.50
C LYS A 119 1.27 17.36 1.42
N LEU A 120 1.92 16.80 2.42
CA LEU A 120 3.37 16.66 2.46
C LEU A 120 3.78 15.20 2.32
N VAL A 121 4.94 14.98 1.71
CA VAL A 121 5.70 13.74 1.86
C VAL A 121 6.81 13.99 2.88
N ARG A 122 6.91 13.14 3.89
CA ARG A 122 7.98 13.23 4.89
C ARG A 122 8.91 12.05 4.77
N ILE A 123 10.19 12.35 4.87
CA ILE A 123 11.24 11.35 5.00
C ILE A 123 11.65 11.28 6.46
N TRP A 124 11.76 10.07 6.98
CA TRP A 124 12.04 9.76 8.36
C TRP A 124 13.25 8.84 8.46
N THR A 125 13.94 8.92 9.58
CA THR A 125 14.86 7.89 10.08
C THR A 125 14.34 7.35 11.40
N LEU A 126 15.00 6.32 11.95
CA LEU A 126 14.68 5.82 13.29
C LEU A 126 14.91 6.89 14.38
N GLY A 127 15.68 7.95 14.09
CA GLY A 127 15.92 9.09 15.01
C GLY A 127 14.95 10.25 14.86
N GLY A 128 14.01 10.20 13.92
CA GLY A 128 13.02 11.25 13.68
C GLY A 128 12.92 11.70 12.23
N GLN A 129 12.16 12.77 12.01
CA GLN A 129 11.99 13.36 10.69
C GLN A 129 13.28 14.02 10.21
N THR A 130 13.62 13.79 8.94
CA THR A 130 14.81 14.38 8.31
C THR A 130 14.48 15.38 7.22
N ARG A 131 13.32 15.24 6.55
CA ARG A 131 12.93 16.11 5.44
C ARG A 131 11.43 16.19 5.26
N GLU A 132 10.94 17.34 4.82
CA GLU A 132 9.61 17.53 4.24
C GLU A 132 9.73 17.88 2.77
N ILE A 133 8.90 17.23 1.96
CA ILE A 133 8.78 17.49 0.52
C ILE A 133 7.40 18.07 0.29
N SER A 134 7.35 19.26 -0.26
CA SER A 134 6.13 19.98 -0.63
C SER A 134 5.96 19.98 -2.15
N GLY A 135 4.76 20.29 -2.62
CA GLY A 135 4.47 20.46 -4.06
C GLY A 135 3.15 19.85 -4.49
N MET A 136 2.56 18.95 -3.67
CA MET A 136 1.18 18.53 -3.89
C MET A 136 0.21 19.65 -3.56
N THR A 137 -0.79 19.83 -4.42
CA THR A 137 -1.82 20.86 -4.21
C THR A 137 -2.97 20.36 -3.32
N ALA A 138 -3.11 19.04 -3.18
CA ALA A 138 -4.17 18.39 -2.42
C ALA A 138 -3.66 17.19 -1.62
N THR A 139 -4.52 16.65 -0.77
CA THR A 139 -4.22 15.49 0.10
C THR A 139 -3.82 14.26 -0.71
N SER A 140 -2.98 13.42 -0.14
CA SER A 140 -2.53 12.16 -0.72
C SER A 140 -3.06 10.97 0.07
N HIS A 141 -3.60 9.98 -0.63
CA HIS A 141 -4.08 8.74 -0.04
C HIS A 141 -3.10 7.57 -0.18
N SER A 142 -2.17 7.68 -1.10
CA SER A 142 -1.28 6.56 -1.42
C SER A 142 0.12 7.03 -1.76
N LEU A 143 1.08 6.26 -1.30
CA LEU A 143 2.50 6.46 -1.53
C LEU A 143 3.15 5.09 -1.68
N ASP A 144 4.15 4.99 -2.55
CA ASP A 144 5.04 3.83 -2.65
C ASP A 144 6.46 4.28 -2.96
N THR A 145 7.43 3.40 -2.79
CA THR A 145 8.83 3.64 -3.07
C THR A 145 9.38 2.61 -4.05
N SER A 146 10.29 3.04 -4.92
CA SER A 146 10.97 2.11 -5.80
C SER A 146 11.84 1.13 -5.01
N PHE A 147 12.02 -0.08 -5.54
CA PHE A 147 12.80 -1.14 -4.92
C PHE A 147 14.25 -0.74 -4.59
N ASN A 148 14.85 0.15 -5.37
CA ASN A 148 16.20 0.66 -5.14
C ASN A 148 16.26 1.84 -4.15
N GLY A 149 15.11 2.31 -3.65
CA GLY A 149 15.01 3.42 -2.71
C GLY A 149 15.34 4.80 -3.29
N LYS A 150 15.43 4.92 -4.62
CA LYS A 150 15.79 6.19 -5.27
C LYS A 150 14.61 7.06 -5.67
N HIS A 151 13.39 6.52 -5.63
CA HIS A 151 12.19 7.22 -6.08
C HIS A 151 11.05 7.04 -5.08
N ILE A 152 10.31 8.12 -4.88
CA ILE A 152 9.10 8.18 -4.03
C ILE A 152 7.94 8.57 -4.95
N LEU A 153 6.91 7.73 -5.02
CA LEU A 153 5.72 7.93 -5.84
C LEU A 153 4.54 8.28 -4.95
N SER A 154 3.79 9.31 -5.29
CA SER A 154 2.51 9.57 -4.64
C SER A 154 1.49 10.17 -5.61
N GLY A 155 0.21 10.09 -5.21
CA GLY A 155 -0.89 10.66 -5.96
C GLY A 155 -1.79 11.52 -5.09
N SER A 156 -2.32 12.62 -5.64
CA SER A 156 -3.23 13.51 -4.94
C SER A 156 -4.70 13.27 -5.31
N VAL A 157 -5.62 13.67 -4.43
CA VAL A 157 -7.08 13.60 -4.70
C VAL A 157 -7.54 14.52 -5.83
N GLN A 158 -6.69 15.39 -6.33
CA GLN A 158 -6.95 16.20 -7.52
C GLN A 158 -6.45 15.55 -8.82
N GLY A 159 -5.86 14.36 -8.75
CA GLY A 159 -5.43 13.60 -9.93
C GLY A 159 -3.97 13.83 -10.31
N GLU A 160 -3.20 14.56 -9.51
CA GLU A 160 -1.77 14.74 -9.73
C GLU A 160 -1.00 13.48 -9.33
N ILE A 161 -0.02 13.13 -10.13
CA ILE A 161 0.95 12.05 -9.91
C ILE A 161 2.31 12.70 -9.76
N PHE A 162 3.05 12.34 -8.72
CA PHE A 162 4.41 12.82 -8.52
C PHE A 162 5.35 11.65 -8.30
N VAL A 163 6.55 11.75 -8.88
CA VAL A 163 7.73 10.99 -8.48
C VAL A 163 8.82 11.97 -8.09
N TRP A 164 9.36 11.81 -6.89
CA TRP A 164 10.49 12.56 -6.38
C TRP A 164 11.69 11.65 -6.14
N ASN A 165 12.88 12.24 -6.17
CA ASN A 165 14.05 11.62 -5.54
C ASN A 165 14.03 11.89 -4.01
N PRO A 166 14.87 11.20 -3.21
CA PRO A 166 14.95 11.44 -1.76
C PRO A 166 15.46 12.84 -1.37
N ASP A 167 16.02 13.57 -2.33
CA ASP A 167 16.41 14.97 -2.13
C ASP A 167 15.25 15.97 -2.29
N GLY A 168 14.09 15.47 -2.71
CA GLY A 168 12.87 16.25 -2.86
C GLY A 168 12.72 16.90 -4.22
N GLU A 169 13.56 16.56 -5.17
CA GLU A 169 13.43 17.03 -6.55
C GLU A 169 12.38 16.21 -7.31
N VAL A 170 11.55 16.91 -8.08
CA VAL A 170 10.52 16.28 -8.91
C VAL A 170 11.16 15.69 -10.17
N GLU A 171 11.06 14.37 -10.29
CA GLU A 171 11.55 13.63 -11.48
C GLU A 171 10.42 13.36 -12.50
N PHE A 172 9.18 13.27 -12.04
CA PHE A 172 8.01 13.09 -12.88
C PHE A 172 6.81 13.80 -12.23
N LYS A 173 6.04 14.52 -13.04
CA LYS A 173 4.77 15.13 -12.62
C LYS A 173 3.76 15.06 -13.75
N GLN A 174 2.55 14.58 -13.46
CA GLN A 174 1.47 14.51 -14.43
C GLN A 174 0.11 14.72 -13.73
N LEU A 175 -0.79 15.44 -14.40
CA LEU A 175 -2.21 15.48 -14.07
C LEU A 175 -2.94 14.51 -14.99
N HIS A 176 -3.52 13.43 -14.47
CA HIS A 176 -4.07 12.37 -15.30
C HIS A 176 -5.45 11.88 -14.90
N HIS A 177 -5.65 11.51 -13.63
CA HIS A 177 -6.93 10.97 -13.18
C HIS A 177 -7.94 12.08 -12.90
N THR A 178 -9.14 11.99 -13.49
CA THR A 178 -10.17 13.05 -13.39
C THR A 178 -10.90 13.07 -12.05
N LYS A 179 -10.82 11.98 -11.26
CA LYS A 179 -11.44 11.85 -9.92
C LYS A 179 -10.41 11.46 -8.86
N GLY A 180 -9.23 12.06 -8.92
CA GLY A 180 -8.15 11.82 -7.97
C GLY A 180 -7.39 10.53 -8.20
N VAL A 181 -6.14 10.51 -7.73
CA VAL A 181 -5.32 9.30 -7.61
C VAL A 181 -5.49 8.77 -6.18
N HIS A 182 -5.93 7.53 -6.04
CA HIS A 182 -6.22 6.93 -4.75
C HIS A 182 -5.34 5.71 -4.42
N ALA A 183 -4.69 5.14 -5.43
CA ALA A 183 -3.71 4.09 -5.24
C ALA A 183 -2.54 4.27 -6.21
N VAL A 184 -1.34 4.01 -5.73
CA VAL A 184 -0.10 3.99 -6.53
C VAL A 184 0.74 2.79 -6.12
N ALA A 185 1.52 2.25 -7.06
CA ALA A 185 2.46 1.17 -6.79
C ALA A 185 3.64 1.21 -7.78
N PHE A 186 4.86 0.96 -7.31
CA PHE A 186 6.01 0.66 -8.16
C PHE A 186 6.08 -0.83 -8.48
N ALA A 187 6.50 -1.17 -9.70
CA ALA A 187 6.89 -2.53 -10.03
C ALA A 187 8.12 -2.95 -9.21
N LYS A 188 8.09 -4.19 -8.65
CA LYS A 188 9.09 -4.62 -7.65
C LYS A 188 10.46 -4.93 -8.22
N HIS A 189 10.58 -5.10 -9.54
CA HIS A 189 11.86 -5.46 -10.20
C HIS A 189 12.36 -4.42 -11.20
N VAL A 190 11.50 -3.46 -11.59
CA VAL A 190 11.81 -2.45 -12.60
C VAL A 190 11.46 -1.08 -12.04
N SER A 191 12.48 -0.35 -11.63
CA SER A 191 12.31 0.96 -10.97
C SER A 191 11.67 2.03 -11.86
N ASP A 192 11.58 1.79 -13.16
CA ASP A 192 11.02 2.75 -14.12
C ASP A 192 9.53 2.49 -14.43
N ILE A 193 8.96 1.39 -13.95
CA ILE A 193 7.55 1.06 -14.15
C ILE A 193 6.77 1.29 -12.86
N PHE A 194 5.68 2.02 -12.95
CA PHE A 194 4.73 2.21 -11.87
C PHE A 194 3.29 2.22 -12.38
N ALA A 195 2.35 2.01 -11.48
CA ALA A 195 0.92 2.10 -11.77
C ALA A 195 0.25 3.13 -10.87
N THR A 196 -0.76 3.78 -11.41
CA THR A 196 -1.66 4.69 -10.70
C THR A 196 -3.10 4.29 -10.94
N ALA A 197 -3.95 4.49 -9.94
CA ALA A 197 -5.37 4.22 -10.04
C ALA A 197 -6.19 5.30 -9.35
N GLY A 198 -7.34 5.61 -9.93
CA GLY A 198 -8.13 6.74 -9.51
C GLY A 198 -9.60 6.43 -9.27
N GLY A 199 -10.33 7.49 -8.86
CA GLY A 199 -11.78 7.46 -8.73
C GLY A 199 -12.52 7.40 -10.05
N ASP A 200 -11.82 7.51 -11.17
CA ASP A 200 -12.34 7.35 -12.53
C ASP A 200 -12.43 5.88 -12.97
N GLY A 201 -12.08 4.94 -12.09
CA GLY A 201 -12.15 3.49 -12.33
C GLY A 201 -11.07 2.97 -13.29
N LYS A 202 -10.03 3.76 -13.54
CA LYS A 202 -8.92 3.38 -14.43
C LYS A 202 -7.67 3.03 -13.63
N VAL A 203 -6.92 2.06 -14.13
CA VAL A 203 -5.53 1.84 -13.76
C VAL A 203 -4.66 2.21 -14.97
N THR A 204 -3.65 3.02 -14.75
CA THR A 204 -2.70 3.42 -15.78
C THR A 204 -1.31 2.97 -15.39
N ILE A 205 -0.61 2.30 -16.31
CA ILE A 205 0.77 1.84 -16.15
C ILE A 205 1.68 2.79 -16.91
N TRP A 206 2.74 3.25 -16.25
CA TRP A 206 3.63 4.30 -16.71
C TRP A 206 5.06 3.82 -16.82
N ASN A 207 5.78 4.35 -17.78
CA ASN A 207 7.23 4.41 -17.75
C ASN A 207 7.66 5.77 -17.16
N ARG A 208 8.37 5.76 -16.04
CA ARG A 208 8.80 6.97 -15.34
C ARG A 208 9.78 7.81 -16.19
N THR A 209 10.73 7.15 -16.85
CA THR A 209 11.82 7.82 -17.57
C THR A 209 11.36 8.47 -18.86
N SER A 210 10.53 7.78 -19.66
CA SER A 210 9.98 8.35 -20.89
C SER A 210 8.71 9.19 -20.67
N GLY A 211 8.02 9.01 -19.54
CA GLY A 211 6.72 9.61 -19.27
C GLY A 211 5.56 8.96 -20.03
N GLU A 212 5.83 7.89 -20.78
CA GLU A 212 4.83 7.23 -21.61
C GLU A 212 3.91 6.30 -20.83
N ILE A 213 2.70 6.18 -21.33
CA ILE A 213 1.72 5.21 -20.82
C ILE A 213 1.97 3.87 -21.53
N HIS A 214 2.31 2.84 -20.75
CA HIS A 214 2.45 1.47 -21.25
C HIS A 214 1.11 0.75 -21.38
N GLY A 215 0.13 1.08 -20.53
CA GLY A 215 -1.16 0.44 -20.56
C GLY A 215 -2.23 1.19 -19.78
N ASN A 216 -3.47 1.09 -20.26
CA ASN A 216 -4.67 1.57 -19.57
C ASN A 216 -5.60 0.38 -19.35
N LEU A 217 -5.87 0.06 -18.09
CA LEU A 217 -6.69 -1.08 -17.69
C LEU A 217 -8.06 -0.56 -17.23
N ARG A 218 -9.12 -1.20 -17.71
CA ARG A 218 -10.49 -0.81 -17.40
C ARG A 218 -11.32 -2.04 -17.03
N GLY A 219 -11.97 -2.01 -15.87
CA GLY A 219 -12.80 -3.11 -15.34
C GLY A 219 -13.57 -2.71 -14.10
N HIS A 220 -12.99 -1.84 -13.27
CA HIS A 220 -13.64 -1.36 -12.05
C HIS A 220 -14.78 -0.37 -12.32
N LYS A 221 -15.79 -0.43 -11.46
CA LYS A 221 -16.92 0.50 -11.42
C LYS A 221 -16.83 1.37 -10.15
N GLY A 222 -16.02 2.44 -10.20
CA GLY A 222 -15.83 3.36 -9.08
C GLY A 222 -14.39 3.50 -8.64
N TYR A 223 -14.19 4.00 -7.43
CA TYR A 223 -12.88 4.30 -6.88
C TYR A 223 -12.03 3.04 -6.70
N ILE A 224 -10.81 3.05 -7.23
CA ILE A 224 -9.82 2.00 -6.98
C ILE A 224 -8.95 2.48 -5.82
N ARG A 225 -8.82 1.64 -4.78
CA ARG A 225 -8.16 1.97 -3.52
C ARG A 225 -6.88 1.19 -3.26
N GLY A 226 -6.75 0.01 -3.84
CA GLY A 226 -5.59 -0.86 -3.69
C GLY A 226 -4.93 -1.18 -5.02
N LEU A 227 -3.60 -1.16 -5.06
CA LEU A 227 -2.77 -1.62 -6.16
C LEU A 227 -1.59 -2.43 -5.62
N ALA A 228 -1.26 -3.53 -6.28
CA ALA A 228 -0.06 -4.29 -5.98
C ALA A 228 0.48 -4.97 -7.25
N PHE A 229 1.78 -4.84 -7.50
CA PHE A 229 2.49 -5.65 -8.49
C PHE A 229 2.96 -6.96 -7.87
N SER A 230 2.84 -8.06 -8.62
CA SER A 230 3.48 -9.31 -8.21
C SER A 230 5.00 -9.19 -8.30
N PRO A 231 5.75 -9.81 -7.36
CA PRO A 231 7.21 -9.81 -7.39
C PRO A 231 7.82 -10.38 -8.68
N ASP A 232 7.17 -11.34 -9.35
CA ASP A 232 7.64 -11.93 -10.62
C ASP A 232 7.37 -11.04 -11.85
N GLY A 233 6.66 -9.93 -11.67
CA GLY A 233 6.34 -8.97 -12.73
C GLY A 233 5.25 -9.41 -13.71
N LYS A 234 4.54 -10.50 -13.45
CA LYS A 234 3.50 -11.02 -14.36
C LYS A 234 2.13 -10.38 -14.12
N TRP A 235 1.86 -10.00 -12.89
CA TRP A 235 0.53 -9.58 -12.46
C TRP A 235 0.51 -8.19 -11.83
N LEU A 236 -0.58 -7.49 -12.06
CA LEU A 236 -1.01 -6.35 -11.26
C LEU A 236 -2.37 -6.71 -10.68
N ALA A 237 -2.55 -6.51 -9.38
CA ALA A 237 -3.85 -6.60 -8.73
C ALA A 237 -4.36 -5.20 -8.41
N SER A 238 -5.66 -4.96 -8.63
CA SER A 238 -6.34 -3.72 -8.24
C SER A 238 -7.60 -4.03 -7.46
N GLY A 239 -7.85 -3.29 -6.37
CA GLY A 239 -9.02 -3.44 -5.51
C GLY A 239 -9.84 -2.16 -5.44
N GLY A 240 -11.15 -2.25 -5.46
CA GLY A 240 -12.00 -1.08 -5.60
C GLY A 240 -13.25 -1.02 -4.73
N GLN A 241 -13.95 0.10 -4.86
CA GLN A 241 -15.21 0.39 -4.20
C GLN A 241 -16.36 -0.54 -4.66
N ASP A 242 -16.20 -1.18 -5.81
CA ASP A 242 -17.12 -2.17 -6.35
C ASP A 242 -17.00 -3.54 -5.67
N ALA A 243 -16.23 -3.63 -4.58
CA ALA A 243 -15.95 -4.83 -3.80
C ALA A 243 -15.18 -5.93 -4.58
N LYS A 244 -14.64 -5.59 -5.75
CA LYS A 244 -13.91 -6.52 -6.60
C LYS A 244 -12.41 -6.34 -6.47
N ILE A 245 -11.70 -7.42 -6.77
CA ILE A 245 -10.28 -7.40 -7.11
C ILE A 245 -10.16 -7.82 -8.57
N CYS A 246 -9.49 -7.01 -9.38
CA CYS A 246 -9.16 -7.33 -10.75
C CYS A 246 -7.69 -7.77 -10.82
N LEU A 247 -7.42 -8.94 -11.40
CA LEU A 247 -6.09 -9.45 -11.67
C LEU A 247 -5.75 -9.23 -13.15
N TRP A 248 -4.72 -8.45 -13.41
CA TRP A 248 -4.31 -8.04 -14.75
C TRP A 248 -3.02 -8.72 -15.15
N ASN A 249 -3.00 -9.30 -16.36
CA ASN A 249 -1.80 -9.82 -16.97
C ASN A 249 -0.97 -8.67 -17.55
N LEU A 250 0.28 -8.53 -17.12
CA LEU A 250 1.14 -7.40 -17.51
C LEU A 250 1.83 -7.59 -18.87
N GLU A 251 1.81 -8.79 -19.44
CA GLU A 251 2.29 -9.02 -20.79
C GLU A 251 1.24 -8.60 -21.84
N THR A 252 -0.03 -8.92 -21.57
CA THR A 252 -1.13 -8.69 -22.52
C THR A 252 -1.94 -7.43 -22.19
N PHE A 253 -1.78 -6.85 -21.01
CA PHE A 253 -2.60 -5.76 -20.44
C PHE A 253 -4.09 -6.08 -20.41
N LYS A 254 -4.46 -7.34 -20.24
CA LYS A 254 -5.86 -7.79 -20.17
C LYS A 254 -6.24 -8.20 -18.76
N LEU A 255 -7.52 -8.08 -18.49
CA LEU A 255 -8.13 -8.66 -17.29
C LEU A 255 -8.14 -10.18 -17.44
N GLU A 256 -7.51 -10.86 -16.49
CA GLU A 256 -7.44 -12.32 -16.44
C GLU A 256 -8.53 -12.90 -15.53
N GLU A 257 -8.71 -12.31 -14.34
CA GLU A 257 -9.68 -12.79 -13.35
C GLU A 257 -10.31 -11.63 -12.56
N GLU A 258 -11.57 -11.81 -12.16
CA GLU A 258 -12.25 -10.99 -11.15
C GLU A 258 -12.51 -11.82 -9.89
N LEU A 259 -12.02 -11.35 -8.73
CA LEU A 259 -12.22 -11.99 -7.45
C LEU A 259 -13.31 -11.22 -6.68
N ASN A 260 -14.43 -11.88 -6.38
CA ASN A 260 -15.68 -11.25 -5.97
C ASN A 260 -16.16 -11.67 -4.57
N GLN A 261 -15.25 -12.02 -3.65
CA GLN A 261 -15.62 -12.52 -2.31
C GLN A 261 -15.84 -11.42 -1.27
N HIS A 262 -15.24 -10.24 -1.46
CA HIS A 262 -15.49 -9.09 -0.61
C HIS A 262 -16.90 -8.53 -0.85
N THR A 263 -17.50 -8.00 0.21
CA THR A 263 -18.86 -7.40 0.18
C THR A 263 -18.84 -5.89 0.27
N ASN A 264 -17.65 -5.28 0.40
CA ASN A 264 -17.47 -3.84 0.44
C ASN A 264 -16.08 -3.46 -0.12
N THR A 265 -15.76 -2.18 -0.16
CA THR A 265 -14.53 -1.61 -0.73
C THR A 265 -13.27 -2.38 -0.33
N VAL A 266 -12.51 -2.83 -1.31
CA VAL A 266 -11.16 -3.38 -1.11
C VAL A 266 -10.16 -2.23 -1.05
N TYR A 267 -9.54 -2.03 0.12
CA TYR A 267 -8.63 -0.90 0.36
C TYR A 267 -7.17 -1.21 0.07
N SER A 268 -6.76 -2.45 0.30
CA SER A 268 -5.33 -2.80 0.23
C SER A 268 -5.13 -4.20 -0.28
N LEU A 269 -4.03 -4.38 -0.99
CA LEU A 269 -3.61 -5.63 -1.61
C LEU A 269 -2.10 -5.80 -1.42
N ALA A 270 -1.66 -7.02 -1.21
CA ALA A 270 -0.24 -7.37 -1.24
C ALA A 270 -0.04 -8.78 -1.78
N PHE A 271 0.93 -8.96 -2.69
CA PHE A 271 1.36 -10.29 -3.13
C PHE A 271 2.35 -10.88 -2.15
N SER A 272 2.32 -12.21 -2.02
CA SER A 272 3.38 -12.96 -1.35
C SER A 272 4.71 -12.84 -2.13
N PRO A 273 5.86 -12.99 -1.46
CA PRO A 273 7.17 -12.89 -2.11
C PRO A 273 7.40 -13.90 -3.25
N ASP A 274 6.72 -15.04 -3.21
CA ASP A 274 6.78 -16.08 -4.25
C ASP A 274 5.78 -15.87 -5.39
N SER A 275 5.01 -14.78 -5.34
CA SER A 275 3.96 -14.43 -6.33
C SER A 275 2.80 -15.42 -6.45
N LYS A 276 2.70 -16.41 -5.55
CA LYS A 276 1.66 -17.45 -5.62
C LYS A 276 0.41 -17.11 -4.82
N HIS A 277 0.51 -16.11 -3.95
CA HIS A 277 -0.59 -15.71 -3.11
C HIS A 277 -0.80 -14.20 -3.17
N LEU A 278 -2.03 -13.81 -2.90
CA LEU A 278 -2.44 -12.42 -2.72
C LEU A 278 -3.17 -12.31 -1.39
N VAL A 279 -3.00 -11.22 -0.67
CA VAL A 279 -3.83 -10.88 0.48
C VAL A 279 -4.58 -9.60 0.20
N SER A 280 -5.82 -9.51 0.64
CA SER A 280 -6.67 -8.33 0.51
C SER A 280 -7.30 -7.93 1.83
N GLY A 281 -7.40 -6.62 2.06
CA GLY A 281 -8.08 -6.03 3.20
C GLY A 281 -9.22 -5.13 2.75
N SER A 282 -10.36 -5.20 3.44
CA SER A 282 -11.59 -4.54 3.00
C SER A 282 -12.33 -3.82 4.12
N PHE A 283 -13.19 -2.89 3.71
CA PHE A 283 -14.16 -2.23 4.58
C PHE A 283 -15.19 -3.21 5.15
N ASP A 284 -15.35 -4.40 4.55
CA ASP A 284 -16.19 -5.49 5.10
C ASP A 284 -15.59 -6.16 6.33
N ARG A 285 -14.43 -5.67 6.82
CA ARG A 285 -13.70 -6.12 8.02
C ARG A 285 -12.93 -7.41 7.84
N ASN A 286 -12.94 -8.01 6.65
CA ASN A 286 -12.25 -9.25 6.37
C ASN A 286 -10.86 -8.99 5.78
N VAL A 287 -9.96 -9.90 6.11
CA VAL A 287 -8.73 -10.15 5.37
C VAL A 287 -8.91 -11.49 4.65
N ILE A 288 -8.74 -11.48 3.33
CA ILE A 288 -8.86 -12.69 2.51
C ILE A 288 -7.50 -13.02 1.93
N HIS A 289 -7.11 -14.27 2.10
CA HIS A 289 -5.93 -14.88 1.47
C HIS A 289 -6.36 -15.65 0.23
N TRP A 290 -5.71 -15.37 -0.89
CA TRP A 290 -5.98 -15.96 -2.20
C TRP A 290 -4.79 -16.78 -2.65
N THR A 291 -5.01 -17.99 -3.13
CA THR A 291 -3.99 -18.82 -3.76
C THR A 291 -4.15 -18.75 -5.27
N LEU A 292 -3.11 -18.26 -5.94
CA LEU A 292 -3.05 -18.08 -7.39
C LEU A 292 -2.35 -19.30 -8.00
N ASN A 293 -3.01 -20.00 -8.89
CA ASN A 293 -2.47 -21.22 -9.55
C ASN A 293 -1.94 -20.93 -10.95
#